data_894185a4eeab24479524d68d14230b48
#
_entry.id   894185a4eeab24479524d68d14230b48
#
_cell.length_a   1.000
_cell.length_b   1.000
_cell.length_c   1.000
_cell.angle_alpha   90.00
_cell.angle_beta   90.00
_cell.angle_gamma   90.00
#
_symmetry.space_group_name_H-M   'P 1'
#
loop_
_entity.id
_entity.type
_entity.pdbx_description
1 polymer ?
#
loop_
_entity_poly.entity_id
_entity_poly.type
_entity_poly.pdbx_seq_one_letter_code
_entity_poly.pdbx_strand_id
1 'polypeptide(L)'
;MRRDRPTDDQLTRVFATVLKEVLSGQGLRNHTGLDMETDDALWEIVKYGPGAPPELVDAARAAFAGQLDGSNAARWRAELTRKFGPRRQPAAEHEPGPSGSEARGGAELPVKPLKATPTSVRAVRIKGDQTYLDEYGRTCYEGQLFTGEVEELADNGHILSLGTYFQGIEHGRQQEWWPDGTKRVEGVTIMGAAVGEWRYWHANGRLSELVALDENGREKTRKRWNALGEVSMDL
;
A
#
# COMPACT_ATOMS: atom_id res chain seq x y z
N MET A 1 -0.88 13.68 -19.65
CA MET A 1 -1.79 14.66 -19.00
C MET A 1 -1.68 14.44 -17.50
N ARG A 2 -1.13 15.40 -16.76
CA ARG A 2 -1.11 15.37 -15.29
C ARG A 2 -2.55 15.48 -14.81
N ARG A 3 -3.06 14.46 -14.13
CA ARG A 3 -4.30 14.63 -13.36
C ARG A 3 -3.90 15.37 -12.08
N ASP A 4 -4.21 16.64 -12.01
CA ASP A 4 -4.05 17.41 -10.79
C ASP A 4 -4.92 16.79 -9.69
N ARG A 5 -4.42 16.79 -8.45
CA ARG A 5 -5.22 16.38 -7.28
C ARG A 5 -6.51 17.22 -7.29
N PRO A 6 -7.69 16.60 -7.07
CA PRO A 6 -8.91 17.36 -6.96
C PRO A 6 -8.77 18.40 -5.85
N THR A 7 -9.24 19.60 -6.11
CA THR A 7 -9.29 20.69 -5.11
C THR A 7 -10.36 20.37 -4.06
N ASP A 8 -10.26 20.99 -2.88
CA ASP A 8 -11.27 20.84 -1.82
C ASP A 8 -12.67 21.21 -2.31
N ASP A 9 -12.78 22.22 -3.19
CA ASP A 9 -14.05 22.59 -3.83
C ASP A 9 -14.58 21.49 -4.75
N GLN A 10 -13.70 20.80 -5.48
CA GLN A 10 -14.09 19.68 -6.33
C GLN A 10 -14.55 18.49 -5.48
N LEU A 11 -13.81 18.15 -4.42
CA LEU A 11 -14.17 17.09 -3.47
C LEU A 11 -15.51 17.40 -2.79
N THR A 12 -15.73 18.66 -2.37
CA THR A 12 -17.00 19.10 -1.75
C THR A 12 -18.19 18.91 -2.68
N ARG A 13 -18.04 19.25 -3.97
CA ARG A 13 -19.10 19.03 -4.98
C ARG A 13 -19.36 17.56 -5.22
N VAL A 14 -18.31 16.74 -5.28
CA VAL A 14 -18.44 15.28 -5.42
C VAL A 14 -19.19 14.72 -4.22
N PHE A 15 -18.75 15.01 -2.99
CA PHE A 15 -19.41 14.54 -1.78
C PHE A 15 -20.89 14.94 -1.72
N ALA A 16 -21.20 16.22 -1.98
CA ALA A 16 -22.58 16.69 -1.96
C ALA A 16 -23.47 15.97 -2.99
N THR A 17 -22.93 15.70 -4.19
CA THR A 17 -23.63 14.96 -5.24
C THR A 17 -23.88 13.53 -4.83
N VAL A 18 -22.84 12.84 -4.37
CA VAL A 18 -22.92 11.42 -3.93
C VAL A 18 -23.85 11.26 -2.74
N LEU A 19 -23.74 12.13 -1.72
CA LEU A 19 -24.63 12.12 -0.57
C LEU A 19 -26.10 12.28 -0.99
N LYS A 20 -26.38 13.17 -1.93
CA LYS A 20 -27.74 13.34 -2.47
C LYS A 20 -28.22 12.09 -3.21
N GLU A 21 -27.37 11.46 -4.02
CA GLU A 21 -27.68 10.24 -4.76
C GLU A 21 -28.03 9.10 -3.80
N VAL A 22 -27.21 8.84 -2.75
CA VAL A 22 -27.45 7.76 -1.80
C VAL A 22 -28.71 8.02 -0.95
N LEU A 23 -28.98 9.25 -0.55
CA LEU A 23 -30.19 9.63 0.17
C LEU A 23 -31.47 9.53 -0.71
N SER A 24 -31.34 9.57 -2.03
CA SER A 24 -32.46 9.33 -2.94
C SER A 24 -32.68 7.85 -3.27
N GLY A 25 -31.91 6.95 -2.67
CA GLY A 25 -31.99 5.51 -2.90
C GLY A 25 -31.23 5.05 -4.14
N GLN A 26 -30.40 5.90 -4.74
CA GLN A 26 -29.43 5.49 -5.77
C GLN A 26 -28.20 4.90 -5.07
N GLY A 27 -27.70 3.79 -5.58
CA GLY A 27 -26.49 3.17 -5.03
C GLY A 27 -25.25 4.04 -5.22
N LEU A 28 -24.21 3.76 -4.44
CA LEU A 28 -22.91 4.41 -4.57
C LEU A 28 -22.20 3.92 -5.84
N ARG A 29 -21.56 4.81 -6.60
CA ARG A 29 -20.77 4.47 -7.78
C ARG A 29 -19.39 3.93 -7.36
N ASN A 30 -18.90 2.93 -8.09
CA ASN A 30 -17.51 2.47 -7.95
C ASN A 30 -16.55 3.61 -8.33
N HIS A 31 -15.80 4.17 -7.40
CA HIS A 31 -14.89 5.31 -7.54
C HIS A 31 -15.56 6.69 -7.48
N THR A 32 -15.91 7.09 -6.27
CA THR A 32 -16.36 8.46 -5.99
C THR A 32 -15.24 9.49 -6.09
N GLY A 33 -13.99 9.07 -5.87
CA GLY A 33 -12.82 9.96 -5.73
C GLY A 33 -12.69 10.54 -4.31
N LEU A 34 -13.53 10.09 -3.37
CA LEU A 34 -13.44 10.39 -1.95
C LEU A 34 -12.50 9.39 -1.27
N ASP A 35 -12.12 9.65 -0.03
CA ASP A 35 -11.33 8.68 0.73
C ASP A 35 -12.20 7.53 1.25
N MET A 36 -11.53 6.45 1.65
CA MET A 36 -12.21 5.22 2.06
C MET A 36 -13.14 5.44 3.27
N GLU A 37 -12.74 6.25 4.24
CA GLU A 37 -13.55 6.50 5.43
C GLU A 37 -14.84 7.25 5.10
N THR A 38 -14.75 8.17 4.15
CA THR A 38 -15.92 8.89 3.61
C THR A 38 -16.81 7.95 2.78
N ASP A 39 -16.22 7.13 1.93
CA ASP A 39 -16.97 6.14 1.14
C ASP A 39 -17.66 5.10 2.03
N ASP A 40 -16.98 4.55 3.03
CA ASP A 40 -17.57 3.61 3.99
C ASP A 40 -18.76 4.22 4.73
N ALA A 41 -18.65 5.49 5.16
CA ALA A 41 -19.75 6.17 5.82
C ALA A 41 -20.94 6.42 4.87
N LEU A 42 -20.70 6.70 3.58
CA LEU A 42 -21.75 6.81 2.56
C LEU A 42 -22.41 5.46 2.28
N TRP A 43 -21.66 4.36 2.33
CA TRP A 43 -22.18 3.00 2.18
C TRP A 43 -23.16 2.61 3.30
N GLU A 44 -22.88 3.05 4.52
CA GLU A 44 -23.84 2.84 5.61
C GLU A 44 -25.19 3.51 5.30
N ILE A 45 -25.20 4.68 4.66
CA ILE A 45 -26.42 5.37 4.23
C ILE A 45 -27.14 4.59 3.12
N VAL A 46 -26.40 4.01 2.16
CA VAL A 46 -26.99 3.23 1.05
C VAL A 46 -27.89 2.11 1.54
N LYS A 47 -27.55 1.45 2.65
CA LYS A 47 -28.33 0.36 3.24
C LYS A 47 -29.75 0.78 3.63
N TYR A 48 -29.96 2.06 3.92
CA TYR A 48 -31.24 2.62 4.37
C TYR A 48 -31.91 3.50 3.30
N GLY A 49 -31.15 4.00 2.30
CA GLY A 49 -31.64 4.88 1.27
C GLY A 49 -32.33 6.14 1.81
N PRO A 50 -33.54 6.50 1.31
CA PRO A 50 -34.27 7.69 1.75
C PRO A 50 -34.67 7.68 3.25
N GLY A 51 -34.62 6.52 3.88
CA GLY A 51 -34.93 6.34 5.31
C GLY A 51 -33.69 6.35 6.22
N ALA A 52 -32.54 6.79 5.74
CA ALA A 52 -31.32 6.75 6.52
C ALA A 52 -31.43 7.59 7.80
N PRO A 53 -31.01 7.05 8.95
CA PRO A 53 -30.95 7.78 10.20
C PRO A 53 -30.08 9.02 10.10
N PRO A 54 -30.47 10.16 10.72
CA PRO A 54 -29.68 11.40 10.68
C PRO A 54 -28.24 11.21 11.15
N GLU A 55 -28.02 10.31 12.10
CA GLU A 55 -26.71 10.00 12.68
C GLU A 55 -25.73 9.45 11.64
N LEU A 56 -26.21 8.68 10.66
CA LEU A 56 -25.38 8.17 9.56
C LEU A 56 -25.00 9.29 8.59
N VAL A 57 -25.91 10.22 8.34
CA VAL A 57 -25.63 11.40 7.50
C VAL A 57 -24.59 12.29 8.17
N ASP A 58 -24.71 12.48 9.49
CA ASP A 58 -23.73 13.28 10.25
C ASP A 58 -22.37 12.56 10.33
N ALA A 59 -22.34 11.23 10.44
CA ALA A 59 -21.12 10.44 10.38
C ALA A 59 -20.42 10.58 9.02
N ALA A 60 -21.18 10.54 7.91
CA ALA A 60 -20.60 10.74 6.57
C ALA A 60 -20.04 12.16 6.38
N ARG A 61 -20.71 13.18 6.93
CA ARG A 61 -20.18 14.55 6.93
C ARG A 61 -18.92 14.71 7.75
N ALA A 62 -18.86 14.04 8.93
CA ALA A 62 -17.69 14.06 9.78
C ALA A 62 -16.50 13.34 9.11
N ALA A 63 -16.74 12.19 8.47
CA ALA A 63 -15.73 11.49 7.68
C ALA A 63 -15.21 12.36 6.54
N PHE A 64 -16.09 13.03 5.80
CA PHE A 64 -15.68 13.94 4.73
C PHE A 64 -14.88 15.15 5.25
N ALA A 65 -15.25 15.72 6.39
CA ALA A 65 -14.45 16.77 7.02
C ALA A 65 -13.05 16.27 7.36
N GLY A 66 -12.93 15.03 7.84
CA GLY A 66 -11.66 14.37 8.11
C GLY A 66 -10.82 14.09 6.85
N GLN A 67 -11.46 13.93 5.70
CA GLN A 67 -10.76 13.87 4.40
C GLN A 67 -10.16 15.22 4.01
N LEU A 68 -10.90 16.32 4.21
CA LEU A 68 -10.45 17.67 3.84
C LEU A 68 -9.31 18.16 4.72
N ASP A 69 -9.39 17.95 6.04
CA ASP A 69 -8.37 18.39 7.01
C ASP A 69 -7.20 17.40 7.15
N GLY A 70 -7.31 16.22 6.52
CA GLY A 70 -6.30 15.17 6.55
C GLY A 70 -6.28 14.33 7.84
N SER A 71 -7.25 14.50 8.76
CA SER A 71 -7.33 13.75 10.02
C SER A 71 -7.61 12.27 9.79
N ASN A 72 -8.40 11.90 8.76
CA ASN A 72 -8.58 10.51 8.36
C ASN A 72 -7.23 9.87 8.04
N ALA A 73 -6.46 10.48 7.14
CA ALA A 73 -5.14 9.97 6.77
C ALA A 73 -4.15 9.93 7.95
N ALA A 74 -4.23 10.87 8.89
CA ALA A 74 -3.42 10.89 10.10
C ALA A 74 -3.79 9.75 11.05
N ARG A 75 -5.09 9.50 11.27
CA ARG A 75 -5.63 8.40 12.08
C ARG A 75 -5.20 7.05 11.53
N TRP A 76 -5.33 6.84 10.22
CA TRP A 76 -4.88 5.65 9.52
C TRP A 76 -3.37 5.41 9.70
N ARG A 77 -2.54 6.44 9.49
CA ARG A 77 -1.09 6.34 9.71
C ARG A 77 -0.75 5.95 11.14
N ALA A 78 -1.44 6.52 12.12
CA ALA A 78 -1.25 6.19 13.53
C ALA A 78 -1.65 4.74 13.85
N GLU A 79 -2.76 4.27 13.30
CA GLU A 79 -3.22 2.89 13.49
C GLU A 79 -2.27 1.88 12.85
N LEU A 80 -1.79 2.16 11.65
CA LEU A 80 -0.79 1.36 10.96
C LEU A 80 0.53 1.30 11.73
N THR A 81 1.00 2.45 12.23
CA THR A 81 2.19 2.49 13.07
C THR A 81 2.00 1.67 14.35
N ARG A 82 0.81 1.69 14.93
CA ARG A 82 0.47 0.87 16.10
C ARG A 82 0.46 -0.62 15.80
N LYS A 83 -0.10 -1.02 14.63
CA LYS A 83 -0.23 -2.45 14.25
C LYS A 83 1.06 -3.04 13.69
N PHE A 84 1.83 -2.27 12.93
CA PHE A 84 2.99 -2.77 12.17
C PHE A 84 4.33 -2.16 12.61
N GLY A 85 4.33 -1.26 13.60
CA GLY A 85 5.52 -0.56 14.11
C GLY A 85 5.92 0.64 13.24
N PRO A 86 6.86 1.49 13.75
CA PRO A 86 7.35 2.63 13.01
C PRO A 86 8.07 2.16 11.74
N ARG A 87 7.80 2.83 10.62
CA ARG A 87 8.45 2.58 9.33
C ARG A 87 9.97 2.69 9.49
N ARG A 88 10.69 1.57 9.41
CA ARG A 88 12.15 1.61 9.26
C ARG A 88 12.43 2.29 7.93
N GLN A 89 13.03 3.49 7.98
CA GLN A 89 13.68 4.06 6.80
C GLN A 89 14.71 3.03 6.33
N PRO A 90 14.78 2.69 5.04
CA PRO A 90 15.91 1.92 4.52
C PRO A 90 17.17 2.70 4.89
N ALA A 91 18.10 2.05 5.58
CA ALA A 91 19.41 2.61 5.84
C ALA A 91 19.99 3.03 4.48
N ALA A 92 20.45 4.27 4.39
CA ALA A 92 21.18 4.73 3.21
C ALA A 92 22.29 3.72 2.94
N GLU A 93 22.22 3.02 1.82
CA GLU A 93 23.23 2.07 1.43
C GLU A 93 24.52 2.86 1.21
N HIS A 94 25.55 2.49 1.96
CA HIS A 94 26.91 2.93 1.79
C HIS A 94 27.34 2.60 0.35
N GLU A 95 27.81 3.61 -0.37
CA GLU A 95 28.54 3.39 -1.62
C GLU A 95 29.76 2.49 -1.37
N PRO A 96 30.05 1.51 -2.25
CA PRO A 96 31.27 0.72 -2.11
C PRO A 96 32.47 1.59 -2.44
N GLY A 97 33.21 2.02 -1.44
CA GLY A 97 34.53 2.59 -1.59
C GLY A 97 35.54 1.53 -2.05
N PRO A 98 36.65 1.93 -2.68
CA PRO A 98 37.58 1.02 -3.34
C PRO A 98 38.32 0.11 -2.36
N SER A 99 38.51 -1.14 -2.80
CA SER A 99 39.28 -2.16 -2.10
C SER A 99 40.71 -1.74 -1.77
N GLY A 100 41.04 -1.82 -0.50
CA GLY A 100 42.46 -1.79 -0.04
C GLY A 100 42.62 -2.84 1.04
N SER A 101 43.40 -3.86 0.71
CA SER A 101 43.83 -4.92 1.63
C SER A 101 44.63 -4.35 2.81
N GLU A 102 44.33 -4.77 4.05
CA GLU A 102 45.38 -5.32 4.94
C GLU A 102 44.78 -5.77 6.28
N ALA A 103 45.18 -6.93 6.68
CA ALA A 103 44.83 -7.59 7.93
C ALA A 103 45.51 -6.92 9.13
N ARG A 104 44.80 -6.87 10.27
CA ARG A 104 45.38 -7.22 11.59
C ARG A 104 44.32 -7.15 12.71
N GLY A 105 44.34 -8.21 13.51
CA GLY A 105 43.53 -8.59 14.60
C GLY A 105 43.29 -7.60 15.75
N GLY A 106 42.28 -7.86 16.53
CA GLY A 106 42.12 -7.25 17.83
C GLY A 106 40.70 -7.32 18.39
N ALA A 107 40.48 -8.26 19.31
CA ALA A 107 39.57 -8.20 20.44
C ALA A 107 38.06 -8.07 20.18
N GLU A 108 37.44 -9.21 20.23
CA GLU A 108 36.01 -9.44 20.45
C GLU A 108 35.58 -8.90 21.84
N LEU A 109 34.75 -7.87 21.86
CA LEU A 109 34.04 -7.46 23.07
C LEU A 109 32.70 -8.16 23.13
N PRO A 110 32.27 -8.71 24.30
CA PRO A 110 31.05 -9.47 24.39
C PRO A 110 29.82 -8.57 24.27
N VAL A 111 29.09 -8.73 23.16
CA VAL A 111 27.78 -8.10 22.98
C VAL A 111 26.77 -8.86 23.85
N LYS A 112 26.32 -8.22 24.93
CA LYS A 112 25.18 -8.70 25.73
C LYS A 112 23.97 -8.87 24.80
N PRO A 113 23.25 -10.01 24.85
CA PRO A 113 22.01 -10.16 24.10
C PRO A 113 20.98 -9.15 24.61
N LEU A 114 20.57 -8.22 23.78
CA LEU A 114 19.41 -7.38 24.01
C LEU A 114 18.19 -8.29 24.17
N LYS A 115 17.52 -8.16 25.31
CA LYS A 115 16.27 -8.84 25.63
C LYS A 115 15.31 -8.69 24.47
N ALA A 116 14.77 -9.83 24.01
CA ALA A 116 13.73 -9.90 23.00
C ALA A 116 12.61 -8.93 23.34
N THR A 117 12.39 -7.96 22.48
CA THR A 117 11.19 -7.13 22.48
C THR A 117 9.98 -8.02 22.16
N PRO A 118 8.82 -7.79 22.81
CA PRO A 118 7.69 -8.71 22.69
C PRO A 118 7.15 -8.76 21.28
N THR A 119 7.06 -9.98 20.80
CA THR A 119 6.09 -10.49 19.83
C THR A 119 5.64 -9.51 18.74
N SER A 120 6.36 -9.53 17.62
CA SER A 120 5.71 -9.15 16.36
C SER A 120 4.50 -10.08 16.21
N VAL A 121 3.31 -9.54 16.19
CA VAL A 121 2.12 -10.27 15.74
C VAL A 121 2.49 -10.77 14.35
N ARG A 122 2.72 -12.09 14.23
CA ARG A 122 3.05 -12.72 12.96
C ARG A 122 1.86 -12.43 12.05
N ALA A 123 2.06 -11.62 11.03
CA ALA A 123 1.00 -11.31 10.05
C ALA A 123 0.45 -12.65 9.55
N VAL A 124 -0.87 -12.80 9.55
CA VAL A 124 -1.51 -13.99 9.01
C VAL A 124 -1.15 -14.06 7.54
N ARG A 125 -0.52 -15.17 7.11
CA ARG A 125 -0.20 -15.39 5.71
C ARG A 125 -1.10 -16.48 5.16
N ILE A 126 -1.74 -16.20 4.04
CA ILE A 126 -2.64 -17.12 3.33
C ILE A 126 -2.26 -17.20 1.86
N LYS A 127 -2.75 -18.23 1.18
CA LYS A 127 -2.55 -18.40 -0.25
C LYS A 127 -3.57 -17.61 -1.05
N GLY A 128 -3.19 -17.12 -2.23
CA GLY A 128 -4.06 -16.36 -3.11
C GLY A 128 -5.32 -17.13 -3.54
N ASP A 129 -5.20 -18.46 -3.72
CA ASP A 129 -6.32 -19.34 -4.07
C ASP A 129 -7.38 -19.47 -2.95
N GLN A 130 -7.07 -19.05 -1.74
CA GLN A 130 -8.00 -19.00 -0.60
C GLN A 130 -8.75 -17.67 -0.52
N THR A 131 -8.38 -16.69 -1.35
CA THR A 131 -8.98 -15.36 -1.36
C THR A 131 -9.98 -15.21 -2.51
N TYR A 132 -10.88 -14.27 -2.37
CA TYR A 132 -11.75 -13.81 -3.44
C TYR A 132 -11.91 -12.29 -3.35
N LEU A 133 -12.33 -11.68 -4.46
CA LEU A 133 -12.62 -10.25 -4.48
C LEU A 133 -14.12 -10.05 -4.21
N ASP A 134 -14.43 -9.07 -3.36
CA ASP A 134 -15.81 -8.61 -3.21
C ASP A 134 -16.25 -7.74 -4.41
N GLU A 135 -17.48 -7.26 -4.38
CA GLU A 135 -18.07 -6.42 -5.44
C GLU A 135 -17.32 -5.08 -5.63
N TYR A 136 -16.46 -4.70 -4.68
CA TYR A 136 -15.62 -3.49 -4.72
C TYR A 136 -14.17 -3.78 -5.11
N GLY A 137 -13.84 -5.02 -5.46
CA GLY A 137 -12.49 -5.43 -5.79
C GLY A 137 -11.56 -5.54 -4.59
N ARG A 138 -12.09 -5.64 -3.36
CA ARG A 138 -11.31 -5.81 -2.14
C ARG A 138 -11.09 -7.29 -1.86
N THR A 139 -9.90 -7.63 -1.41
CA THR A 139 -9.51 -9.01 -1.07
C THR A 139 -10.19 -9.48 0.21
N CYS A 140 -10.94 -10.58 0.10
CA CYS A 140 -11.65 -11.23 1.19
C CYS A 140 -11.09 -12.61 1.47
N TYR A 141 -11.17 -13.02 2.73
CA TYR A 141 -10.87 -14.36 3.22
C TYR A 141 -11.93 -14.76 4.26
N GLU A 142 -12.49 -15.97 4.14
CA GLU A 142 -13.53 -16.48 5.06
C GLU A 142 -14.70 -15.52 5.30
N GLY A 143 -15.14 -14.81 4.26
CA GLY A 143 -16.28 -13.89 4.33
C GLY A 143 -15.98 -12.51 4.93
N GLN A 144 -14.71 -12.20 5.21
CA GLN A 144 -14.29 -10.93 5.80
C GLN A 144 -13.20 -10.26 4.96
N LEU A 145 -13.11 -8.93 5.03
CA LEU A 145 -12.01 -8.19 4.43
C LEU A 145 -10.67 -8.63 5.05
N PHE A 146 -9.75 -9.05 4.21
CA PHE A 146 -8.49 -9.64 4.67
C PHE A 146 -7.49 -8.58 5.14
N THR A 147 -6.82 -8.87 6.25
CA THR A 147 -5.67 -8.10 6.74
C THR A 147 -4.53 -9.07 7.05
N GLY A 148 -3.43 -8.96 6.32
CA GLY A 148 -2.30 -9.88 6.44
C GLY A 148 -1.48 -9.93 5.16
N GLU A 149 -0.80 -11.04 4.93
CA GLU A 149 -0.01 -11.31 3.74
C GLU A 149 -0.70 -12.36 2.87
N VAL A 150 -0.81 -12.10 1.57
CA VAL A 150 -1.26 -13.07 0.56
C VAL A 150 -0.05 -13.48 -0.27
N GLU A 151 0.17 -14.78 -0.37
CA GLU A 151 1.21 -15.35 -1.23
C GLU A 151 0.60 -16.11 -2.41
N GLU A 152 1.19 -15.96 -3.58
CA GLU A 152 0.91 -16.79 -4.74
C GLU A 152 2.12 -17.66 -5.05
N LEU A 153 1.85 -18.92 -5.35
CA LEU A 153 2.88 -19.90 -5.65
C LEU A 153 2.78 -20.36 -7.10
N ALA A 154 3.93 -20.57 -7.72
CA ALA A 154 4.01 -21.29 -8.99
C ALA A 154 3.79 -22.80 -8.79
N ASP A 155 3.56 -23.55 -9.87
CA ASP A 155 3.40 -25.02 -9.83
C ASP A 155 4.62 -25.74 -9.24
N ASN A 156 5.81 -25.14 -9.34
CA ASN A 156 7.05 -25.66 -8.75
C ASN A 156 7.22 -25.31 -7.27
N GLY A 157 6.24 -24.60 -6.64
CA GLY A 157 6.26 -24.19 -5.25
C GLY A 157 7.06 -22.91 -4.95
N HIS A 158 7.65 -22.27 -5.95
CA HIS A 158 8.28 -20.96 -5.76
C HIS A 158 7.23 -19.88 -5.56
N ILE A 159 7.54 -18.89 -4.71
CA ILE A 159 6.68 -17.72 -4.52
C ILE A 159 6.73 -16.87 -5.80
N LEU A 160 5.56 -16.58 -6.36
CA LEU A 160 5.39 -15.65 -7.50
C LEU A 160 5.07 -14.25 -7.02
N SER A 161 4.23 -14.12 -6.01
CA SER A 161 3.90 -12.84 -5.40
C SER A 161 3.73 -12.94 -3.89
N LEU A 162 4.02 -11.86 -3.20
CA LEU A 162 3.75 -11.68 -1.78
C LEU A 162 3.29 -10.24 -1.57
N GLY A 163 2.01 -10.07 -1.32
CA GLY A 163 1.37 -8.79 -1.07
C GLY A 163 0.91 -8.66 0.37
N THR A 164 1.07 -7.47 0.94
CA THR A 164 0.50 -7.13 2.24
C THR A 164 -0.80 -6.37 2.03
N TYR A 165 -1.84 -6.76 2.76
CA TYR A 165 -3.18 -6.22 2.66
C TYR A 165 -3.65 -5.69 4.00
N PHE A 166 -4.47 -4.65 3.95
CA PHE A 166 -5.19 -4.12 5.08
C PHE A 166 -6.64 -3.85 4.68
N GLN A 167 -7.59 -4.47 5.40
CA GLN A 167 -9.02 -4.37 5.08
C GLN A 167 -9.33 -4.67 3.60
N GLY A 168 -8.68 -5.69 3.04
CA GLY A 168 -8.86 -6.11 1.65
C GLY A 168 -8.16 -5.25 0.60
N ILE A 169 -7.46 -4.19 0.98
CA ILE A 169 -6.75 -3.28 0.07
C ILE A 169 -5.24 -3.49 0.23
N GLU A 170 -4.51 -3.48 -0.88
CA GLU A 170 -3.05 -3.53 -0.84
C GLU A 170 -2.49 -2.42 0.01
N HIS A 171 -1.75 -2.79 1.04
CA HIS A 171 -1.17 -1.85 1.98
C HIS A 171 0.10 -2.42 2.62
N GLY A 172 1.23 -1.79 2.37
CA GLY A 172 2.53 -2.26 2.81
C GLY A 172 3.37 -2.80 1.67
N ARG A 173 4.26 -3.75 1.96
CA ARG A 173 5.20 -4.28 1.00
C ARG A 173 4.52 -5.13 -0.06
N GLN A 174 4.88 -4.90 -1.32
CA GLN A 174 4.50 -5.70 -2.48
C GLN A 174 5.78 -6.25 -3.12
N GLN A 175 5.80 -7.55 -3.40
CA GLN A 175 6.95 -8.23 -3.98
C GLN A 175 6.49 -9.26 -4.99
N GLU A 176 7.21 -9.35 -6.11
CA GLU A 176 6.98 -10.37 -7.12
C GLU A 176 8.31 -11.02 -7.53
N TRP A 177 8.23 -12.26 -7.96
CA TRP A 177 9.35 -13.05 -8.45
C TRP A 177 9.03 -13.69 -9.79
N TRP A 178 10.04 -13.91 -10.56
CA TRP A 178 9.96 -14.77 -11.72
C TRP A 178 9.80 -16.24 -11.28
N PRO A 179 9.27 -17.15 -12.14
CA PRO A 179 9.09 -18.57 -11.77
C PRO A 179 10.39 -19.29 -11.38
N ASP A 180 11.55 -18.76 -11.77
CA ASP A 180 12.86 -19.27 -11.35
C ASP A 180 13.30 -18.78 -9.97
N GLY A 181 12.51 -17.95 -9.31
CA GLY A 181 12.79 -17.37 -7.99
C GLY A 181 13.58 -16.05 -8.04
N THR A 182 13.99 -15.57 -9.21
CA THR A 182 14.62 -14.26 -9.36
C THR A 182 13.62 -13.16 -9.06
N LYS A 183 14.00 -12.13 -8.31
CA LYS A 183 13.13 -11.00 -8.00
C LYS A 183 12.70 -10.27 -9.27
N ARG A 184 11.42 -9.93 -9.36
CA ARG A 184 10.80 -9.23 -10.50
C ARG A 184 10.39 -7.81 -10.15
N VAL A 185 9.70 -7.63 -9.02
CA VAL A 185 9.17 -6.33 -8.57
C VAL A 185 9.28 -6.21 -7.06
N GLU A 186 9.52 -5.01 -6.59
CA GLU A 186 9.44 -4.67 -5.17
C GLU A 186 9.02 -3.22 -5.00
N GLY A 187 8.08 -2.98 -4.09
CA GLY A 187 7.64 -1.63 -3.76
C GLY A 187 6.74 -1.60 -2.52
N VAL A 188 6.14 -0.46 -2.29
CA VAL A 188 5.22 -0.24 -1.17
C VAL A 188 3.95 0.40 -1.68
N THR A 189 2.81 -0.12 -1.25
CA THR A 189 1.51 0.51 -1.44
C THR A 189 0.99 1.11 -0.14
N ILE A 190 0.25 2.18 -0.23
CA ILE A 190 -0.55 2.75 0.85
C ILE A 190 -1.98 2.87 0.33
N MET A 191 -2.88 2.07 0.88
CA MET A 191 -4.30 2.04 0.49
C MET A 191 -4.49 1.92 -1.03
N GLY A 192 -3.84 0.93 -1.63
CA GLY A 192 -3.88 0.66 -3.07
C GLY A 192 -3.04 1.60 -3.95
N ALA A 193 -2.52 2.69 -3.40
CA ALA A 193 -1.65 3.60 -4.15
C ALA A 193 -0.18 3.23 -3.98
N ALA A 194 0.55 3.08 -5.08
CA ALA A 194 1.99 2.88 -5.07
C ALA A 194 2.70 4.14 -4.56
N VAL A 195 3.68 3.99 -3.63
CA VAL A 195 4.43 5.10 -3.05
C VAL A 195 5.90 4.74 -2.85
N GLY A 196 6.76 5.77 -2.70
CA GLY A 196 8.18 5.56 -2.45
C GLY A 196 8.91 4.99 -3.67
N GLU A 197 9.92 4.17 -3.45
CA GLU A 197 10.68 3.57 -4.52
C GLU A 197 10.08 2.23 -4.94
N TRP A 198 9.84 2.09 -6.26
CA TRP A 198 9.48 0.84 -6.91
C TRP A 198 10.63 0.39 -7.79
N ARG A 199 11.07 -0.85 -7.58
CA ARG A 199 12.19 -1.47 -8.28
C ARG A 199 11.69 -2.66 -9.11
N TYR A 200 12.15 -2.72 -10.34
CA TYR A 200 11.86 -3.80 -11.28
C TYR A 200 13.15 -4.43 -11.76
N TRP A 201 13.16 -5.72 -11.96
CA TRP A 201 14.32 -6.47 -12.42
C TRP A 201 14.01 -7.28 -13.67
N HIS A 202 14.99 -7.37 -14.55
CA HIS A 202 15.00 -8.33 -15.64
C HIS A 202 15.09 -9.76 -15.09
N ALA A 203 14.73 -10.78 -15.91
CA ALA A 203 14.87 -12.18 -15.54
C ALA A 203 16.31 -12.61 -15.25
N ASN A 204 17.32 -11.85 -15.73
CA ASN A 204 18.72 -12.08 -15.40
C ASN A 204 19.16 -11.47 -14.04
N GLY A 205 18.24 -10.95 -13.24
CA GLY A 205 18.47 -10.37 -11.92
C GLY A 205 19.02 -8.94 -11.92
N ARG A 206 19.25 -8.33 -13.09
CA ARG A 206 19.69 -6.94 -13.17
C ARG A 206 18.52 -5.99 -13.06
N LEU A 207 18.74 -4.84 -12.41
CA LEU A 207 17.74 -3.78 -12.29
C LEU A 207 17.31 -3.32 -13.70
N SER A 208 16.02 -3.31 -13.98
CA SER A 208 15.43 -2.85 -15.24
C SER A 208 14.82 -1.48 -15.13
N GLU A 209 14.23 -1.16 -13.96
CA GLU A 209 13.58 0.12 -13.75
C GLU A 209 13.58 0.50 -12.27
N LEU A 210 13.76 1.78 -11.99
CA LEU A 210 13.59 2.40 -10.68
C LEU A 210 12.64 3.57 -10.86
N VAL A 211 11.52 3.56 -10.13
CA VAL A 211 10.55 4.64 -10.11
C VAL A 211 10.46 5.18 -8.70
N ALA A 212 10.68 6.47 -8.52
CA ALA A 212 10.42 7.14 -7.25
C ALA A 212 9.08 7.87 -7.34
N LEU A 213 8.18 7.54 -6.41
CA LEU A 213 6.86 8.12 -6.27
C LEU A 213 6.78 8.95 -4.98
N ASP A 214 5.99 10.01 -4.98
CA ASP A 214 5.68 10.74 -3.76
C ASP A 214 4.64 9.98 -2.90
N GLU A 215 4.28 10.57 -1.77
CA GLU A 215 3.29 10.01 -0.85
C GLU A 215 1.86 9.93 -1.42
N ASN A 216 1.61 10.61 -2.55
CA ASN A 216 0.34 10.58 -3.27
C ASN A 216 0.38 9.66 -4.52
N GLY A 217 1.46 8.88 -4.69
CA GLY A 217 1.65 8.01 -5.83
C GLY A 217 2.06 8.71 -7.14
N ARG A 218 2.46 10.00 -7.07
CA ARG A 218 2.92 10.73 -8.25
C ARG A 218 4.39 10.44 -8.50
N GLU A 219 4.73 10.21 -9.77
CA GLU A 219 6.10 9.97 -10.20
C GLU A 219 6.94 11.23 -10.03
N LYS A 220 8.08 11.08 -9.34
CA LYS A 220 9.14 12.10 -9.19
C LYS A 220 10.26 11.88 -10.16
N THR A 221 10.73 10.62 -10.24
CA THR A 221 11.83 10.24 -11.11
C THR A 221 11.63 8.83 -11.63
N ARG A 222 12.17 8.56 -12.82
CA ARG A 222 12.17 7.23 -13.42
C ARG A 222 13.50 7.00 -14.13
N LYS A 223 14.15 5.87 -13.81
CA LYS A 223 15.36 5.41 -14.49
C LYS A 223 15.13 4.03 -15.04
N ARG A 224 15.63 3.79 -16.25
CA ARG A 224 15.52 2.48 -16.90
C ARG A 224 16.87 2.00 -17.39
N TRP A 225 17.08 0.71 -17.29
CA TRP A 225 18.27 0.01 -17.77
C TRP A 225 17.88 -1.14 -18.69
N ASN A 226 18.69 -1.38 -19.69
CA ASN A 226 18.53 -2.57 -20.52
C ASN A 226 19.07 -3.82 -19.78
N ALA A 227 18.89 -5.01 -20.37
CA ALA A 227 19.36 -6.26 -19.78
C ALA A 227 20.90 -6.37 -19.64
N LEU A 228 21.67 -5.47 -20.27
CA LEU A 228 23.12 -5.36 -20.12
C LEU A 228 23.50 -4.45 -18.93
N GLY A 229 22.54 -3.70 -18.38
CA GLY A 229 22.74 -2.75 -17.28
C GLY A 229 23.09 -1.34 -17.75
N GLU A 230 22.96 -1.04 -19.04
CA GLU A 230 23.18 0.30 -19.58
C GLU A 230 21.91 1.15 -19.42
N VAL A 231 22.08 2.42 -19.05
CA VAL A 231 20.96 3.36 -18.88
C VAL A 231 20.27 3.58 -20.23
N SER A 232 18.98 3.30 -20.28
CA SER A 232 18.16 3.53 -21.48
C SER A 232 17.25 4.75 -21.35
N MET A 233 16.96 5.20 -20.11
CA MET A 233 16.15 6.37 -19.82
C MET A 233 16.44 6.89 -18.41
N ASP A 234 16.59 8.22 -18.28
CA ASP A 234 16.69 8.94 -17.01
C ASP A 234 15.77 10.19 -17.09
N LEU A 235 14.70 10.25 -16.31
CA LEU A 235 13.71 11.32 -16.27
C LEU A 235 13.49 11.83 -14.83
#